data_3b75b5eb8ad0b97eb08cdd83f35609fb
#
_entry.id   3b75b5eb8ad0b97eb08cdd83f35609fb
#
_cell.length_a   1.000
_cell.length_b   1.000
_cell.length_c   1.000
_cell.angle_alpha   90.00
_cell.angle_beta   90.00
_cell.angle_gamma   90.00
#
_symmetry.space_group_name_H-M   'P 1'
#
loop_
_entity.id
_entity.type
_entity.pdbx_description
1 polymer ?
#
loop_
_entity_poly.entity_id
_entity_poly.type
_entity_poly.pdbx_seq_one_letter_code
_entity_poly.pdbx_strand_id
1 'polypeptide(L)'
;WAKSGNNWYYLDSNGEMAVDTLIEDGDNYYYVDVNGVMAANQWVAIDNEEAGQDDEPEHYWYYFQANGKAYKQGDNSDVALKTINGKKYAFDDEGKMLYGWVAADNAERVDDTDGDAFKEGDYYFGGEDDGAMTTGWLLMDITYDEATSDYEIAPAFNEDEDQSRWFYFKSNGKKVYSTSTDETKNKTINGKKYTFDQYGAMVAEWSLDIKKASTNVGTSNFAGYEKKAESAKYSQSWRYFSSVEDGARVSKGWFKVVPAEYLNETKYNDDESFWYYADGSGNLYAGEFKTIKGKKYAFKNDGRMISGLHFIKVDKQTPSLTVKDDDDDDWNFDTEDDFIDSAIKHYVGEGYDCYYFGSGEDGAMKTNKTNITIDGDSFNFYFEKSGSNKGAGLTGEKDDKYYLAGMLQKAGSDEKYQVLKKVTLSNGKVAYQKLDDAPAFLADVKSNTTDAIGTKTGSDKVTVGKTNTVTKKAEDLKEAYNITGLKAGDYVLVNTSGTVVDKKGKSKDGDDYVYVTNKSGVIEAVYVED
;
A
#
# COMPACT_ATOMS: atom_id res chain seq x y z
N TRP A 1 58.05 39.64 18.64
CA TRP A 1 58.44 38.95 17.43
C TRP A 1 59.77 39.52 16.90
N ALA A 2 60.67 38.62 16.56
CA ALA A 2 61.95 38.95 15.94
C ALA A 2 62.08 38.27 14.57
N LYS A 3 62.68 38.98 13.58
CA LYS A 3 62.90 38.45 12.24
C LYS A 3 64.38 38.17 11.99
N SER A 4 64.68 36.95 11.53
CA SER A 4 66.05 36.60 11.09
C SER A 4 65.96 35.88 9.74
N GLY A 5 66.54 36.49 8.70
CA GLY A 5 66.35 36.05 7.31
C GLY A 5 64.89 36.15 6.86
N ASN A 6 64.34 35.04 6.42
CA ASN A 6 62.92 34.94 6.04
C ASN A 6 62.02 34.41 7.17
N ASN A 7 62.61 34.07 8.33
CA ASN A 7 61.93 33.45 9.44
C ASN A 7 61.56 34.45 10.54
N TRP A 8 60.44 34.22 11.19
CA TRP A 8 60.01 34.94 12.38
C TRP A 8 60.14 34.02 13.59
N TYR A 9 60.55 34.59 14.72
CA TYR A 9 60.77 33.95 16.01
C TYR A 9 60.06 34.74 17.11
N TYR A 10 59.57 34.06 18.12
CA TYR A 10 58.96 34.69 19.27
C TYR A 10 59.95 34.65 20.46
N LEU A 11 60.13 35.77 21.10
CA LEU A 11 60.91 35.87 22.31
C LEU A 11 59.96 36.20 23.46
N ASP A 12 60.14 35.50 24.59
CA ASP A 12 59.38 35.77 25.80
C ASP A 12 59.80 37.09 26.47
N SER A 13 59.20 37.39 27.64
CA SER A 13 59.58 38.58 28.42
C SER A 13 61.01 38.60 28.95
N ASN A 14 61.68 37.44 29.02
CA ASN A 14 63.06 37.28 29.44
C ASN A 14 64.04 37.34 28.25
N GLY A 15 63.53 37.40 27.02
CA GLY A 15 64.33 37.36 25.80
C GLY A 15 64.66 35.94 25.34
N GLU A 16 64.10 34.91 25.94
CA GLU A 16 64.26 33.52 25.54
C GLU A 16 63.39 33.17 24.33
N MET A 17 63.94 32.41 23.40
CA MET A 17 63.22 31.99 22.19
C MET A 17 62.23 30.88 22.52
N ALA A 18 61.00 31.10 22.23
CA ALA A 18 59.92 30.06 22.29
C ALA A 18 60.18 29.00 21.22
N VAL A 19 59.99 27.74 21.56
CA VAL A 19 60.09 26.58 20.67
C VAL A 19 58.95 25.63 20.92
N ASP A 20 58.44 24.98 19.83
CA ASP A 20 57.43 23.94 19.86
C ASP A 20 56.22 24.32 20.75
N THR A 21 55.65 25.49 20.50
CA THR A 21 54.58 26.00 21.35
C THR A 21 53.63 26.92 20.60
N LEU A 22 52.37 26.94 21.05
CA LEU A 22 51.34 27.90 20.63
C LEU A 22 51.60 29.25 21.33
N ILE A 23 51.57 30.33 20.57
CA ILE A 23 51.78 31.69 21.08
C ILE A 23 50.47 32.45 20.94
N GLU A 24 49.95 32.96 22.04
CA GLU A 24 48.87 33.92 22.07
C GLU A 24 49.45 35.33 22.06
N ASP A 25 49.12 36.12 21.03
CA ASP A 25 49.55 37.52 20.91
C ASP A 25 48.32 38.40 20.56
N GLY A 26 47.79 39.04 21.57
CA GLY A 26 46.49 39.72 21.52
C GLY A 26 45.39 38.72 21.21
N ASP A 27 44.53 39.03 20.23
CA ASP A 27 43.45 38.16 19.79
C ASP A 27 43.89 37.11 18.76
N ASN A 28 45.18 36.86 18.56
CA ASN A 28 45.67 35.99 17.51
C ASN A 28 46.56 34.86 18.09
N TYR A 29 46.44 33.68 17.46
CA TYR A 29 47.26 32.52 17.78
C TYR A 29 48.31 32.32 16.67
N TYR A 30 49.51 31.97 17.07
CA TYR A 30 50.67 31.65 16.22
C TYR A 30 51.31 30.37 16.77
N TYR A 31 52.07 29.68 15.96
CA TYR A 31 52.86 28.54 16.40
C TYR A 31 54.33 28.71 15.98
N VAL A 32 55.23 28.35 16.84
CA VAL A 32 56.66 28.24 16.52
C VAL A 32 57.07 26.78 16.64
N ASP A 33 57.82 26.28 15.64
CA ASP A 33 58.24 24.89 15.57
C ASP A 33 59.39 24.60 16.55
N VAL A 34 59.89 23.36 16.53
CA VAL A 34 61.03 22.92 17.38
C VAL A 34 62.33 23.73 17.19
N ASN A 35 62.44 24.47 16.08
CA ASN A 35 63.56 25.39 15.81
C ASN A 35 63.21 26.85 16.15
N GLY A 36 62.01 27.09 16.70
CA GLY A 36 61.49 28.41 17.01
C GLY A 36 60.95 29.18 15.81
N VAL A 37 60.86 28.57 14.62
CA VAL A 37 60.39 29.23 13.40
C VAL A 37 58.88 29.30 13.39
N MET A 38 58.31 30.48 13.13
CA MET A 38 56.88 30.70 13.00
C MET A 38 56.30 29.90 11.85
N ALA A 39 55.29 29.11 12.13
CA ALA A 39 54.51 28.35 11.15
C ALA A 39 53.72 29.30 10.23
N ALA A 40 53.74 29.05 8.91
CA ALA A 40 52.98 29.81 7.93
C ALA A 40 52.55 28.94 6.74
N ASN A 41 51.32 29.13 6.23
CA ASN A 41 50.69 28.34 5.15
C ASN A 41 50.72 26.82 5.40
N GLN A 42 50.47 26.39 6.62
CA GLN A 42 50.54 24.96 6.97
C GLN A 42 49.58 24.60 8.10
N TRP A 43 49.25 23.31 8.13
CA TRP A 43 48.59 22.65 9.25
C TRP A 43 49.59 22.28 10.31
N VAL A 44 49.20 22.41 11.57
CA VAL A 44 49.99 21.92 12.74
C VAL A 44 49.05 21.19 13.68
N ALA A 45 49.41 19.97 14.07
CA ALA A 45 48.75 19.23 15.15
C ALA A 45 49.46 19.62 16.48
N ILE A 46 48.69 19.94 17.49
CA ILE A 46 49.17 20.26 18.83
C ILE A 46 48.52 19.28 19.78
N ASP A 47 49.35 18.57 20.55
CA ASP A 47 48.92 17.55 21.50
C ASP A 47 47.85 18.12 22.46
N ASN A 48 46.79 17.33 22.69
CA ASN A 48 45.75 17.66 23.64
C ASN A 48 46.11 17.08 25.02
N GLU A 49 46.18 17.92 26.05
CA GLU A 49 46.46 17.48 27.42
C GLU A 49 45.29 16.65 28.01
N GLU A 50 44.11 16.74 27.45
CA GLU A 50 42.88 16.00 27.84
C GLU A 50 42.68 14.72 27.01
N ALA A 51 43.63 14.39 26.14
CA ALA A 51 43.55 13.17 25.32
C ALA A 51 43.32 11.91 26.18
N GLY A 52 42.34 11.10 25.74
CA GLY A 52 41.92 9.90 26.46
C GLY A 52 40.74 10.10 27.42
N GLN A 53 40.18 11.31 27.51
CA GLN A 53 38.86 11.54 28.06
C GLN A 53 37.81 11.27 26.96
N ASP A 54 36.55 11.05 27.37
CA ASP A 54 35.47 10.81 26.46
C ASP A 54 35.30 12.01 25.51
N ASP A 55 35.15 11.72 24.20
CA ASP A 55 34.98 12.69 23.11
C ASP A 55 36.09 13.71 22.90
N GLU A 56 37.29 13.52 23.54
CA GLU A 56 38.46 14.37 23.36
C GLU A 56 39.45 13.79 22.34
N PRO A 57 39.91 14.57 21.33
CA PRO A 57 40.87 14.11 20.33
C PRO A 57 42.27 13.98 20.92
N GLU A 58 43.14 13.20 20.27
CA GLU A 58 44.55 13.09 20.67
C GLU A 58 45.29 14.40 20.53
N HIS A 59 44.93 15.23 19.54
CA HIS A 59 45.51 16.53 19.28
C HIS A 59 44.51 17.45 18.58
N TYR A 60 44.75 18.76 18.72
CA TYR A 60 43.99 19.78 17.99
C TYR A 60 44.71 20.23 16.75
N TRP A 61 44.01 20.34 15.59
CA TRP A 61 44.56 20.87 14.36
C TRP A 61 44.34 22.37 14.24
N TYR A 62 45.45 23.08 13.87
CA TYR A 62 45.41 24.50 13.55
C TYR A 62 45.90 24.73 12.13
N TYR A 63 45.37 25.74 11.45
CA TYR A 63 45.93 26.19 10.18
C TYR A 63 46.44 27.59 10.28
N PHE A 64 47.75 27.77 10.07
CA PHE A 64 48.43 29.04 10.11
C PHE A 64 48.50 29.64 8.70
N GLN A 65 47.98 30.87 8.55
CA GLN A 65 47.96 31.62 7.32
C GLN A 65 49.35 32.09 6.89
N ALA A 66 49.49 32.70 5.69
CA ALA A 66 50.76 33.25 5.20
C ALA A 66 51.43 34.28 6.15
N ASN A 67 50.64 34.96 6.97
CA ASN A 67 51.10 35.93 7.96
C ASN A 67 51.37 35.31 9.34
N GLY A 68 51.29 33.98 9.45
CA GLY A 68 51.48 33.23 10.67
C GLY A 68 50.29 33.18 11.61
N LYS A 69 49.20 33.90 11.34
CA LYS A 69 48.01 33.86 12.19
C LYS A 69 47.21 32.58 11.95
N ALA A 70 46.76 31.93 13.01
CA ALA A 70 45.79 30.85 12.90
C ALA A 70 44.48 31.37 12.32
N TYR A 71 43.78 30.53 11.54
CA TYR A 71 42.36 30.75 11.32
C TYR A 71 41.61 30.52 12.63
N LYS A 72 40.61 31.33 12.90
CA LYS A 72 39.72 31.17 14.03
C LYS A 72 38.31 31.68 13.69
N GLN A 73 37.36 31.41 14.56
CA GLN A 73 36.01 32.00 14.55
C GLN A 73 36.14 33.52 14.56
N GLY A 74 35.25 34.20 13.87
CA GLY A 74 35.12 35.65 13.89
C GLY A 74 34.26 36.13 15.05
N ASP A 75 34.01 37.45 15.09
CA ASP A 75 33.17 38.08 16.13
C ASP A 75 31.69 37.69 16.09
N ASN A 76 31.26 36.95 15.05
CA ASN A 76 29.92 36.43 14.90
C ASN A 76 29.87 34.99 15.39
N SER A 77 28.78 34.60 16.05
CA SER A 77 28.57 33.24 16.55
C SER A 77 28.32 32.19 15.45
N ASP A 78 28.09 32.60 14.19
CA ASP A 78 27.87 31.67 13.09
C ASP A 78 29.17 30.99 12.60
N VAL A 79 29.04 29.76 12.10
CA VAL A 79 30.13 28.99 11.50
C VAL A 79 30.77 29.76 10.32
N ALA A 80 32.05 30.13 10.47
CA ALA A 80 32.81 30.86 9.46
C ALA A 80 33.70 29.93 8.62
N LEU A 81 33.25 29.56 7.44
CA LEU A 81 33.95 28.62 6.54
C LEU A 81 35.22 29.27 5.95
N LYS A 82 36.35 28.56 6.07
CA LYS A 82 37.63 28.89 5.44
C LYS A 82 37.95 27.90 4.33
N THR A 83 38.43 28.37 3.20
CA THR A 83 38.85 27.49 2.09
C THR A 83 40.36 27.28 2.13
N ILE A 84 40.77 26.04 2.30
CA ILE A 84 42.18 25.62 2.35
C ILE A 84 42.36 24.49 1.34
N ASN A 85 43.24 24.68 0.36
CA ASN A 85 43.51 23.69 -0.70
C ASN A 85 42.25 23.13 -1.38
N GLY A 86 41.20 23.96 -1.57
CA GLY A 86 39.98 23.60 -2.25
C GLY A 86 38.90 22.90 -1.39
N LYS A 87 39.24 22.54 -0.15
CA LYS A 87 38.26 22.04 0.84
C LYS A 87 37.88 23.18 1.81
N LYS A 88 36.71 23.05 2.44
CA LYS A 88 36.21 24.03 3.41
C LYS A 88 36.35 23.47 4.83
N TYR A 89 36.76 24.31 5.73
CA TYR A 89 36.97 24.01 7.14
C TYR A 89 36.36 25.09 8.02
N ALA A 90 36.11 24.79 9.26
CA ALA A 90 35.73 25.76 10.28
C ALA A 90 36.67 25.63 11.50
N PHE A 91 36.76 26.68 12.30
CA PHE A 91 37.60 26.76 13.46
C PHE A 91 36.82 27.41 14.60
N ASP A 92 37.09 27.04 15.83
CA ASP A 92 36.53 27.69 17.01
C ASP A 92 37.19 29.06 17.28
N ASP A 93 36.86 29.69 18.37
CA ASP A 93 37.39 31.00 18.77
C ASP A 93 38.86 30.93 19.26
N GLU A 94 39.33 29.74 19.64
CA GLU A 94 40.73 29.47 20.00
C GLU A 94 41.58 29.06 18.78
N GLY A 95 40.95 28.86 17.61
CA GLY A 95 41.63 28.46 16.36
C GLY A 95 41.78 26.96 16.18
N LYS A 96 41.16 26.16 17.00
CA LYS A 96 41.08 24.70 16.82
C LYS A 96 40.18 24.37 15.65
N MET A 97 40.61 23.46 14.79
CA MET A 97 39.78 22.97 13.68
C MET A 97 38.59 22.20 14.23
N LEU A 98 37.40 22.58 13.78
CA LEU A 98 36.18 21.85 14.10
C LEU A 98 36.09 20.54 13.29
N TYR A 99 35.64 19.47 13.92
CA TYR A 99 35.40 18.15 13.34
C TYR A 99 34.12 17.54 13.92
N GLY A 100 33.65 16.44 13.35
CA GLY A 100 32.39 15.83 13.78
C GLY A 100 31.16 16.72 13.56
N TRP A 101 30.19 16.61 14.44
CA TRP A 101 28.98 17.43 14.44
C TRP A 101 29.25 18.83 15.02
N VAL A 102 28.72 19.83 14.33
CA VAL A 102 28.92 21.24 14.73
C VAL A 102 27.55 21.98 14.63
N ALA A 103 27.20 22.68 15.68
CA ALA A 103 26.04 23.55 15.73
C ALA A 103 26.26 24.82 14.89
N ALA A 104 25.22 25.31 14.22
CA ALA A 104 25.34 26.47 13.32
C ALA A 104 25.42 27.81 14.03
N ASP A 105 24.83 27.92 15.21
CA ASP A 105 24.56 29.17 15.92
C ASP A 105 25.68 29.62 16.85
N ASN A 106 26.58 28.73 17.24
CA ASN A 106 27.71 29.03 18.12
C ASN A 106 29.09 28.63 17.56
N ALA A 107 29.12 27.92 16.43
CA ALA A 107 30.33 27.36 15.81
C ALA A 107 31.17 26.51 16.80
N GLU A 108 30.47 25.76 17.63
CA GLU A 108 31.06 24.82 18.57
C GLU A 108 30.77 23.40 18.10
N ARG A 109 31.68 22.51 18.43
CA ARG A 109 31.47 21.08 18.27
C ARG A 109 30.40 20.61 19.25
N VAL A 110 29.48 19.78 18.76
CA VAL A 110 28.50 19.11 19.62
C VAL A 110 29.19 17.91 20.27
N ASP A 111 29.05 17.77 21.57
CA ASP A 111 29.52 16.59 22.31
C ASP A 111 28.83 15.33 21.79
N ASP A 112 29.60 14.31 21.46
CA ASP A 112 29.13 13.05 20.88
C ASP A 112 29.44 11.84 21.77
N THR A 113 29.68 12.07 23.07
CA THR A 113 29.95 11.01 24.06
C THR A 113 28.87 9.96 24.08
N ASP A 114 27.60 10.40 23.97
CA ASP A 114 26.44 9.52 23.96
C ASP A 114 26.05 9.08 22.52
N GLY A 115 26.77 9.54 21.48
CA GLY A 115 26.51 9.19 20.07
C GLY A 115 25.28 9.85 19.47
N ASP A 116 24.69 10.85 20.10
CA ASP A 116 23.45 11.50 19.69
C ASP A 116 23.61 12.92 19.11
N ALA A 117 24.86 13.37 18.90
CA ALA A 117 25.17 14.68 18.35
C ALA A 117 24.55 14.96 16.98
N PHE A 118 24.18 13.90 16.21
CA PHE A 118 23.47 14.04 14.94
C PHE A 118 22.10 14.74 15.11
N LYS A 119 21.50 14.70 16.30
CA LYS A 119 20.21 15.35 16.59
C LYS A 119 20.36 16.86 16.58
N GLU A 120 21.44 17.41 17.12
CA GLU A 120 21.67 18.85 17.30
C GLU A 120 22.56 19.46 16.22
N GLY A 121 23.54 18.70 15.68
CA GLY A 121 24.50 19.18 14.70
C GLY A 121 23.86 19.62 13.38
N ASP A 122 24.24 20.81 12.91
CA ASP A 122 23.80 21.36 11.60
C ASP A 122 24.81 21.07 10.48
N TYR A 123 26.07 20.89 10.81
CA TYR A 123 27.19 20.56 9.93
C TYR A 123 27.87 19.28 10.40
N TYR A 124 28.54 18.63 9.46
CA TYR A 124 29.48 17.56 9.77
C TYR A 124 30.81 17.82 9.09
N PHE A 125 31.88 17.89 9.86
CA PHE A 125 33.23 18.25 9.41
C PHE A 125 34.19 17.06 9.40
N GLY A 126 33.77 15.90 8.95
CA GLY A 126 34.62 14.71 8.88
C GLY A 126 35.08 14.25 10.26
N GLY A 127 36.13 13.44 10.29
CA GLY A 127 36.77 12.98 11.54
C GLY A 127 37.80 14.00 12.09
N GLU A 128 38.33 13.71 13.29
CA GLU A 128 39.27 14.57 14.00
C GLU A 128 40.52 14.96 13.20
N ASP A 129 41.00 14.08 12.31
CA ASP A 129 42.16 14.32 11.45
C ASP A 129 41.80 14.86 10.04
N ASP A 130 40.53 14.93 9.65
CA ASP A 130 40.14 15.47 8.33
C ASP A 130 39.55 16.87 8.44
N GLY A 131 38.57 17.10 9.29
CA GLY A 131 37.90 18.39 9.52
C GLY A 131 37.27 19.02 8.27
N ALA A 132 37.23 18.34 7.15
CA ALA A 132 36.70 18.88 5.93
C ALA A 132 35.16 18.87 5.94
N MET A 133 34.54 20.01 5.60
CA MET A 133 33.11 20.16 5.55
C MET A 133 32.46 19.13 4.61
N THR A 134 31.55 18.33 5.14
CA THR A 134 30.76 17.37 4.38
C THR A 134 29.71 18.06 3.53
N THR A 135 29.52 17.57 2.31
CA THR A 135 28.43 17.95 1.38
C THR A 135 27.90 16.69 0.68
N GLY A 136 26.63 16.68 0.34
CA GLY A 136 26.00 15.51 -0.26
C GLY A 136 25.56 14.49 0.78
N TRP A 137 25.59 13.22 0.40
CA TRP A 137 25.15 12.12 1.25
C TRP A 137 26.23 11.67 2.23
N LEU A 138 25.81 11.38 3.45
CA LEU A 138 26.61 10.78 4.51
C LEU A 138 25.83 9.64 5.15
N LEU A 139 26.43 8.45 5.20
CA LEU A 139 25.92 7.31 5.95
C LEU A 139 26.60 7.26 7.31
N MET A 140 25.83 7.12 8.37
CA MET A 140 26.35 7.01 9.74
C MET A 140 25.68 5.85 10.45
N ASP A 141 26.44 5.17 11.28
CA ASP A 141 25.94 4.16 12.20
C ASP A 141 25.33 4.87 13.42
N ILE A 142 24.17 4.39 13.85
CA ILE A 142 23.41 4.90 15.00
C ILE A 142 23.09 3.71 15.87
N THR A 143 23.46 3.76 17.15
CA THR A 143 23.19 2.67 18.08
C THR A 143 21.71 2.62 18.47
N TYR A 144 21.28 1.49 19.01
CA TYR A 144 19.92 1.31 19.49
C TYR A 144 19.48 2.38 20.51
N ASP A 145 20.34 2.69 21.48
CA ASP A 145 20.04 3.69 22.52
C ASP A 145 19.87 5.10 21.92
N GLU A 146 20.62 5.43 20.87
CA GLU A 146 20.50 6.69 20.14
C GLU A 146 19.25 6.74 19.29
N ALA A 147 18.82 5.60 18.74
CA ALA A 147 17.65 5.50 17.86
C ALA A 147 16.31 5.56 18.61
N THR A 148 16.27 5.19 19.90
CA THR A 148 15.00 4.97 20.64
C THR A 148 14.24 6.22 21.00
N SER A 149 14.74 7.41 20.84
CA SER A 149 14.03 8.60 21.26
C SER A 149 13.30 9.29 20.12
N ASP A 150 11.98 9.47 20.28
CA ASP A 150 11.17 10.52 19.64
C ASP A 150 11.02 10.49 18.11
N TYR A 151 11.16 9.33 17.45
CA TYR A 151 10.90 9.21 16.01
C TYR A 151 9.41 9.03 15.69
N GLU A 152 8.58 9.93 16.17
CA GLU A 152 7.12 9.85 15.96
C GLU A 152 6.70 10.02 14.50
N ILE A 153 7.51 10.69 13.65
CA ILE A 153 7.11 11.04 12.29
C ILE A 153 7.54 9.99 11.26
N ALA A 154 8.60 9.28 11.54
CA ALA A 154 9.21 8.36 10.60
C ALA A 154 9.64 7.09 11.31
N PRO A 155 8.78 6.10 11.43
CA PRO A 155 9.11 4.82 12.06
C PRO A 155 10.10 4.00 11.21
N ALA A 156 11.06 4.68 10.58
CA ALA A 156 12.11 4.07 9.77
C ALA A 156 13.30 3.61 10.60
N PHE A 157 13.31 3.89 11.90
CA PHE A 157 14.26 3.33 12.82
C PHE A 157 13.66 2.11 13.50
N ASN A 158 14.35 0.99 13.41
CA ASN A 158 14.02 -0.16 14.24
C ASN A 158 14.37 0.17 15.68
N GLU A 159 13.40 0.05 16.56
CA GLU A 159 13.56 0.37 17.99
C GLU A 159 14.46 -0.64 18.73
N ASP A 160 14.84 -1.77 18.10
CA ASP A 160 15.44 -2.92 18.76
C ASP A 160 16.87 -3.26 18.27
N GLU A 161 17.50 -2.44 17.41
CA GLU A 161 18.81 -2.78 16.85
C GLU A 161 19.63 -1.57 16.40
N ASP A 162 20.94 -1.73 16.40
CA ASP A 162 21.87 -0.78 15.79
C ASP A 162 21.60 -0.69 14.29
N GLN A 163 21.69 0.50 13.73
CA GLN A 163 21.34 0.75 12.33
C GLN A 163 22.18 1.85 11.70
N SER A 164 22.29 1.86 10.38
CA SER A 164 22.89 2.96 9.63
C SER A 164 21.81 3.85 9.03
N ARG A 165 22.03 5.16 9.08
CA ARG A 165 21.12 6.15 8.51
C ARG A 165 21.84 7.12 7.59
N TRP A 166 21.13 7.55 6.53
CA TRP A 166 21.59 8.53 5.58
C TRP A 166 21.19 9.94 5.98
N PHE A 167 22.18 10.84 5.93
CA PHE A 167 22.00 12.28 6.05
C PHE A 167 22.37 12.97 4.75
N TYR A 168 21.82 14.15 4.51
CA TYR A 168 22.17 14.93 3.32
C TYR A 168 22.51 16.37 3.67
N PHE A 169 23.69 16.80 3.23
CA PHE A 169 24.21 18.14 3.43
C PHE A 169 24.16 18.93 2.11
N LYS A 170 23.68 20.16 2.20
CA LYS A 170 23.63 21.09 1.07
C LYS A 170 25.06 21.50 0.66
N SER A 171 25.19 22.18 -0.50
CA SER A 171 26.48 22.71 -0.98
C SER A 171 27.13 23.72 -0.03
N ASN A 172 26.36 24.32 0.89
CA ASN A 172 26.86 25.20 1.93
C ASN A 172 27.21 24.47 3.25
N GLY A 173 27.15 23.15 3.26
CA GLY A 173 27.45 22.29 4.41
C GLY A 173 26.29 22.08 5.39
N LYS A 174 25.18 22.82 5.28
CA LYS A 174 24.07 22.67 6.22
C LYS A 174 23.28 21.40 5.97
N LYS A 175 23.06 20.63 7.03
CA LYS A 175 22.20 19.44 7.05
C LYS A 175 20.77 19.78 6.58
N VAL A 176 20.14 18.85 5.89
CA VAL A 176 18.69 18.92 5.55
C VAL A 176 17.92 18.20 6.64
N TYR A 177 17.08 18.91 7.35
CA TYR A 177 16.19 18.36 8.39
C TYR A 177 14.86 19.12 8.42
N SER A 178 13.87 18.58 9.12
CA SER A 178 12.60 19.26 9.39
C SER A 178 12.74 20.14 10.63
N THR A 179 12.18 21.33 10.57
CA THR A 179 12.10 22.24 11.74
C THR A 179 10.84 21.99 12.59
N SER A 180 10.06 20.97 12.26
CA SER A 180 8.81 20.60 12.91
C SER A 180 8.84 19.14 13.30
N THR A 181 8.33 18.82 14.47
CA THR A 181 8.11 17.45 14.94
C THR A 181 6.95 16.76 14.20
N ASP A 182 6.06 17.54 13.59
CA ASP A 182 4.86 17.03 12.92
C ASP A 182 5.01 16.92 11.39
N GLU A 183 6.13 17.31 10.82
CA GLU A 183 6.33 17.30 9.36
C GLU A 183 7.75 16.83 9.00
N THR A 184 7.87 16.09 7.92
CA THR A 184 9.16 15.75 7.33
C THR A 184 9.59 16.81 6.32
N LYS A 185 10.89 16.93 6.08
CA LYS A 185 11.49 17.88 5.12
C LYS A 185 11.70 17.22 3.76
N ASN A 186 10.89 17.58 2.78
CA ASN A 186 11.06 17.09 1.41
C ASN A 186 12.23 17.80 0.69
N LYS A 187 13.04 17.02 -0.04
CA LYS A 187 14.15 17.50 -0.86
C LYS A 187 14.22 16.73 -2.19
N THR A 188 14.41 17.47 -3.28
CA THR A 188 14.72 16.84 -4.58
C THR A 188 16.25 16.82 -4.76
N ILE A 189 16.80 15.63 -4.99
CA ILE A 189 18.23 15.37 -5.17
C ILE A 189 18.37 14.54 -6.44
N ASN A 190 19.11 15.05 -7.43
CA ASN A 190 19.32 14.38 -8.72
C ASN A 190 18.01 13.87 -9.38
N GLY A 191 16.93 14.65 -9.28
CA GLY A 191 15.62 14.32 -9.87
C GLY A 191 14.75 13.36 -9.07
N LYS A 192 15.27 12.70 -8.05
CA LYS A 192 14.51 11.87 -7.10
C LYS A 192 14.06 12.72 -5.90
N LYS A 193 12.95 12.34 -5.28
CA LYS A 193 12.42 13.02 -4.08
C LYS A 193 12.74 12.18 -2.86
N TYR A 194 13.27 12.83 -1.84
CA TYR A 194 13.59 12.28 -0.53
C TYR A 194 12.89 13.07 0.54
N THR A 195 12.77 12.50 1.73
CA THR A 195 12.31 13.22 2.91
C THR A 195 13.21 12.93 4.10
N PHE A 196 13.29 13.90 5.00
CA PHE A 196 14.17 13.86 6.17
C PHE A 196 13.34 14.20 7.41
N ASP A 197 13.60 13.55 8.52
CA ASP A 197 12.96 13.80 9.79
C ASP A 197 13.47 15.08 10.49
N GLN A 198 13.07 15.28 11.72
CA GLN A 198 13.49 16.43 12.52
C GLN A 198 14.99 16.43 12.86
N TYR A 199 15.63 15.28 12.87
CA TYR A 199 17.07 15.14 13.14
C TYR A 199 17.93 15.10 11.87
N GLY A 200 17.27 15.08 10.71
CA GLY A 200 17.94 15.02 9.40
C GLY A 200 18.21 13.61 8.89
N ALA A 201 17.74 12.59 9.58
CA ALA A 201 17.83 11.22 9.05
C ALA A 201 16.87 11.06 7.87
N MET A 202 17.35 10.40 6.82
CA MET A 202 16.55 10.09 5.64
C MET A 202 15.46 9.08 6.01
N VAL A 203 14.21 9.43 5.73
CA VAL A 203 13.07 8.54 5.89
C VAL A 203 13.08 7.50 4.78
N ALA A 204 12.92 6.25 5.13
CA ALA A 204 12.76 5.12 4.23
C ALA A 204 11.45 4.39 4.49
N GLU A 205 11.05 3.52 3.54
CA GLU A 205 9.86 2.69 3.64
C GLU A 205 8.57 3.51 3.88
N TRP A 206 7.73 3.09 4.82
CA TRP A 206 6.47 3.76 5.09
C TRP A 206 6.66 5.06 5.88
N SER A 207 5.95 6.11 5.47
CA SER A 207 5.91 7.39 6.21
C SER A 207 4.53 8.02 6.12
N LEU A 208 4.03 8.48 7.27
CA LEU A 208 2.78 9.21 7.39
C LEU A 208 3.04 10.72 7.24
N ASP A 209 2.31 11.35 6.33
CA ASP A 209 2.20 12.82 6.29
C ASP A 209 1.16 13.27 7.33
N ILE A 210 1.63 13.56 8.55
CA ILE A 210 0.77 13.90 9.72
C ILE A 210 -0.13 15.09 9.41
N LYS A 211 0.39 16.13 8.82
CA LYS A 211 -0.39 17.32 8.47
C LYS A 211 -1.50 16.99 7.47
N LYS A 212 -1.20 16.16 6.48
CA LYS A 212 -2.20 15.70 5.53
C LYS A 212 -3.23 14.78 6.18
N ALA A 213 -2.80 13.84 7.03
CA ALA A 213 -3.68 12.96 7.78
C ALA A 213 -4.64 13.77 8.66
N SER A 214 -4.14 14.73 9.42
CA SER A 214 -4.93 15.65 10.24
C SER A 214 -5.95 16.45 9.41
N THR A 215 -5.58 16.87 8.19
CA THR A 215 -6.50 17.55 7.27
C THR A 215 -7.55 16.58 6.71
N ASN A 216 -7.16 15.37 6.36
CA ASN A 216 -8.02 14.39 5.71
C ASN A 216 -9.10 13.81 6.63
N VAL A 217 -8.76 13.56 7.89
CA VAL A 217 -9.67 12.93 8.87
C VAL A 217 -10.14 13.86 9.99
N GLY A 218 -9.62 15.07 10.04
CA GLY A 218 -9.89 16.08 11.09
C GLY A 218 -9.06 15.83 12.35
N THR A 219 -8.63 16.92 13.00
CA THR A 219 -7.77 16.87 14.20
C THR A 219 -8.44 16.17 15.40
N SER A 220 -9.77 16.20 15.49
CA SER A 220 -10.52 15.47 16.51
C SER A 220 -10.56 13.95 16.32
N ASN A 221 -10.23 13.48 15.11
CA ASN A 221 -10.26 12.07 14.71
C ASN A 221 -8.85 11.50 14.42
N PHE A 222 -7.83 12.28 14.71
CA PHE A 222 -6.44 11.92 14.45
C PHE A 222 -5.59 12.22 15.69
N ALA A 223 -4.98 11.21 16.25
CA ALA A 223 -4.04 11.28 17.37
C ALA A 223 -2.73 10.57 16.98
N GLY A 224 -1.91 11.28 16.19
CA GLY A 224 -0.61 10.76 15.75
C GLY A 224 -0.71 9.54 14.85
N TYR A 225 0.10 8.53 15.12
CA TYR A 225 0.16 7.26 14.39
C TYR A 225 -0.94 6.26 14.75
N GLU A 226 -1.88 6.62 15.62
CA GLU A 226 -2.95 5.70 15.98
C GLU A 226 -3.71 5.21 14.75
N LYS A 227 -4.02 3.92 14.77
CA LYS A 227 -4.70 3.18 13.73
C LYS A 227 -6.01 3.83 13.31
N LYS A 228 -6.08 4.32 12.08
CA LYS A 228 -7.28 4.81 11.40
C LYS A 228 -7.48 4.09 10.06
N ALA A 229 -7.01 2.85 9.98
CA ALA A 229 -6.92 2.03 8.76
C ALA A 229 -8.26 1.82 8.03
N GLU A 230 -9.39 1.98 8.73
CA GLU A 230 -10.72 1.90 8.12
C GLU A 230 -11.05 3.12 7.25
N SER A 231 -10.29 4.20 7.35
CA SER A 231 -10.48 5.42 6.57
C SER A 231 -9.55 5.47 5.38
N ALA A 232 -10.12 5.36 4.19
CA ALA A 232 -9.36 5.54 2.94
C ALA A 232 -8.62 6.89 2.90
N LYS A 233 -9.18 7.95 3.48
CA LYS A 233 -8.55 9.27 3.53
C LYS A 233 -7.31 9.28 4.43
N TYR A 234 -7.31 8.54 5.51
CA TYR A 234 -6.12 8.36 6.34
C TYR A 234 -5.03 7.62 5.56
N SER A 235 -5.37 6.51 4.91
CA SER A 235 -4.44 5.74 4.08
C SER A 235 -3.84 6.55 2.94
N GLN A 236 -4.62 7.47 2.32
CA GLN A 236 -4.13 8.41 1.30
C GLN A 236 -3.13 9.44 1.83
N SER A 237 -2.89 9.49 3.13
CA SER A 237 -1.85 10.33 3.75
C SER A 237 -0.52 9.62 3.91
N TRP A 238 -0.46 8.33 3.66
CA TRP A 238 0.75 7.54 3.66
C TRP A 238 1.50 7.62 2.34
N ARG A 239 2.82 7.51 2.42
CA ARG A 239 3.77 7.45 1.30
C ARG A 239 4.76 6.33 1.54
N TYR A 240 5.32 5.82 0.46
CA TYR A 240 6.38 4.83 0.53
C TYR A 240 7.67 5.41 -0.07
N PHE A 241 8.74 5.30 0.69
CA PHE A 241 10.07 5.73 0.34
C PHE A 241 10.94 4.50 0.27
N SER A 242 11.25 3.99 -0.84
CA SER A 242 12.11 2.85 -1.11
C SER A 242 12.88 2.26 0.11
N SER A 243 13.85 1.38 -0.11
CA SER A 243 14.61 0.79 1.01
C SER A 243 15.44 1.82 1.78
N VAL A 244 15.96 1.41 2.93
CA VAL A 244 16.85 2.24 3.77
C VAL A 244 18.12 2.69 3.04
N GLU A 245 18.56 1.97 2.00
CA GLU A 245 19.70 2.33 1.19
C GLU A 245 19.37 3.34 0.09
N ASP A 246 18.15 3.33 -0.48
CA ASP A 246 17.76 4.24 -1.57
C ASP A 246 16.93 5.43 -1.07
N GLY A 247 15.92 5.20 -0.23
CA GLY A 247 15.06 6.22 0.35
C GLY A 247 14.29 7.10 -0.64
N ALA A 248 14.30 6.76 -1.93
CA ALA A 248 13.62 7.54 -2.94
C ALA A 248 12.11 7.33 -2.88
N ARG A 249 11.33 8.42 -2.85
CA ARG A 249 9.87 8.36 -2.81
C ARG A 249 9.30 7.70 -4.06
N VAL A 250 8.51 6.65 -3.87
CA VAL A 250 7.74 6.05 -4.95
C VAL A 250 6.66 7.03 -5.42
N SER A 251 6.59 7.26 -6.72
CA SER A 251 5.61 8.16 -7.35
C SER A 251 5.22 7.64 -8.71
N LYS A 252 3.93 7.71 -9.06
CA LYS A 252 3.36 7.19 -10.33
C LYS A 252 3.77 5.75 -10.62
N GLY A 253 3.79 4.91 -9.59
CA GLY A 253 4.31 3.56 -9.70
C GLY A 253 3.66 2.57 -8.77
N TRP A 254 3.77 1.30 -9.20
CA TRP A 254 3.45 0.14 -8.41
C TRP A 254 4.61 -0.24 -7.51
N PHE A 255 4.29 -0.73 -6.32
CA PHE A 255 5.25 -1.36 -5.42
C PHE A 255 4.56 -2.44 -4.59
N LYS A 256 5.31 -3.46 -4.18
CA LYS A 256 4.81 -4.60 -3.41
C LYS A 256 5.59 -4.72 -2.13
N VAL A 257 4.93 -4.50 -1.01
CA VAL A 257 5.55 -4.44 0.32
C VAL A 257 4.57 -4.89 1.39
N VAL A 258 5.10 -5.22 2.56
CA VAL A 258 4.31 -5.42 3.77
C VAL A 258 3.66 -4.08 4.17
N PRO A 259 2.39 -4.05 4.55
CA PRO A 259 1.74 -2.81 5.01
C PRO A 259 2.43 -2.25 6.26
N ALA A 260 2.33 -0.94 6.46
CA ALA A 260 2.69 -0.38 7.74
C ALA A 260 1.73 -0.89 8.83
N GLU A 261 2.21 -1.08 10.06
CA GLU A 261 1.41 -1.51 11.19
C GLU A 261 0.13 -0.68 11.35
N TYR A 262 0.26 0.64 11.29
CA TYR A 262 -0.86 1.58 11.43
C TYR A 262 -1.80 1.62 10.20
N LEU A 263 -1.43 1.05 9.07
CA LEU A 263 -2.32 0.84 7.92
C LEU A 263 -3.13 -0.44 8.06
N ASN A 264 -2.48 -1.53 8.46
CA ASN A 264 -3.12 -2.82 8.66
C ASN A 264 -2.27 -3.72 9.58
N GLU A 265 -2.55 -3.68 10.88
CA GLU A 265 -1.80 -4.40 11.90
C GLU A 265 -1.79 -5.92 11.69
N THR A 266 -2.93 -6.49 11.29
CA THR A 266 -3.03 -7.94 11.06
C THR A 266 -2.07 -8.37 9.95
N LYS A 267 -2.11 -7.67 8.81
CA LYS A 267 -1.27 -8.00 7.66
C LYS A 267 0.19 -7.59 7.82
N TYR A 268 0.46 -6.62 8.68
CA TYR A 268 1.82 -6.31 9.13
C TYR A 268 2.38 -7.48 9.94
N ASN A 269 1.63 -8.00 10.92
CA ASN A 269 2.04 -9.12 11.75
C ASN A 269 2.14 -10.45 10.98
N ASP A 270 1.35 -10.61 9.91
CA ASP A 270 1.42 -11.77 9.01
C ASP A 270 2.66 -11.74 8.10
N ASP A 271 3.38 -10.61 8.05
CA ASP A 271 4.55 -10.36 7.16
C ASP A 271 4.24 -10.60 5.67
N GLU A 272 3.00 -10.31 5.26
CA GLU A 272 2.55 -10.49 3.88
C GLU A 272 2.68 -9.21 3.06
N SER A 273 3.26 -9.36 1.85
CA SER A 273 3.43 -8.24 0.91
C SER A 273 2.27 -8.10 -0.04
N PHE A 274 1.76 -6.88 -0.20
CA PHE A 274 0.67 -6.52 -1.09
C PHE A 274 1.07 -5.45 -2.10
N TRP A 275 0.34 -5.41 -3.22
CA TRP A 275 0.50 -4.38 -4.21
C TRP A 275 -0.20 -3.08 -3.82
N TYR A 276 0.54 -1.99 -3.94
CA TYR A 276 0.08 -0.61 -3.77
C TYR A 276 0.40 0.21 -5.01
N TYR A 277 -0.26 1.35 -5.15
CA TYR A 277 0.07 2.33 -6.18
C TYR A 277 0.13 3.74 -5.59
N ALA A 278 1.24 4.41 -5.84
CA ALA A 278 1.43 5.80 -5.48
C ALA A 278 1.08 6.74 -6.64
N ASP A 279 0.35 7.81 -6.37
CA ASP A 279 0.06 8.89 -7.32
C ASP A 279 1.30 9.74 -7.66
N GLY A 280 1.15 10.80 -8.45
CA GLY A 280 2.24 11.70 -8.81
C GLY A 280 2.87 12.47 -7.64
N SER A 281 2.14 12.56 -6.53
CA SER A 281 2.59 13.18 -5.27
C SER A 281 3.11 12.16 -4.26
N GLY A 282 3.09 10.88 -4.61
CA GLY A 282 3.50 9.77 -3.76
C GLY A 282 2.42 9.29 -2.81
N ASN A 283 1.19 9.82 -2.88
CA ASN A 283 0.11 9.39 -2.01
C ASN A 283 -0.49 8.07 -2.51
N LEU A 284 -0.92 7.21 -1.60
CA LEU A 284 -1.60 5.97 -1.95
C LEU A 284 -2.95 6.23 -2.62
N TYR A 285 -3.32 5.37 -3.56
CA TYR A 285 -4.72 5.16 -3.90
C TYR A 285 -5.33 4.24 -2.84
N ALA A 286 -6.46 4.63 -2.29
CA ALA A 286 -7.17 3.88 -1.24
C ALA A 286 -8.67 4.16 -1.31
N GLY A 287 -9.49 3.14 -1.08
CA GLY A 287 -10.94 3.23 -1.05
C GLY A 287 -11.59 3.63 -2.37
N GLU A 288 -10.99 3.30 -3.50
CA GLU A 288 -11.44 3.81 -4.79
C GLU A 288 -11.06 2.94 -6.00
N PHE A 289 -11.80 3.16 -7.09
CA PHE A 289 -11.39 2.64 -8.40
C PHE A 289 -10.51 3.66 -9.12
N LYS A 290 -9.41 3.21 -9.73
CA LYS A 290 -8.52 4.05 -10.53
C LYS A 290 -8.17 3.44 -11.88
N THR A 291 -8.07 4.30 -12.89
CA THR A 291 -7.55 3.90 -14.20
C THR A 291 -6.07 4.22 -14.28
N ILE A 292 -5.25 3.19 -14.46
CA ILE A 292 -3.80 3.26 -14.54
C ILE A 292 -3.38 2.67 -15.89
N LYS A 293 -2.74 3.48 -16.73
CA LYS A 293 -2.30 3.06 -18.08
C LYS A 293 -3.41 2.35 -18.89
N GLY A 294 -4.65 2.86 -18.82
CA GLY A 294 -5.80 2.34 -19.57
C GLY A 294 -6.52 1.13 -18.95
N LYS A 295 -5.99 0.53 -17.90
CA LYS A 295 -6.63 -0.54 -17.12
C LYS A 295 -7.24 0.02 -15.83
N LYS A 296 -8.37 -0.51 -15.40
CA LYS A 296 -9.04 -0.09 -14.16
C LYS A 296 -8.68 -1.05 -13.04
N TYR A 297 -8.37 -0.51 -11.88
CA TYR A 297 -8.01 -1.23 -10.66
C TYR A 297 -8.88 -0.74 -9.52
N ALA A 298 -8.95 -1.51 -8.45
CA ALA A 298 -9.59 -1.11 -7.19
C ALA A 298 -8.59 -1.26 -6.04
N PHE A 299 -8.71 -0.39 -5.06
CA PHE A 299 -7.85 -0.37 -3.88
C PHE A 299 -8.72 -0.42 -2.63
N LYS A 300 -8.39 -1.30 -1.68
CA LYS A 300 -9.02 -1.38 -0.36
C LYS A 300 -8.84 -0.06 0.40
N ASN A 301 -9.55 0.11 1.51
CA ASN A 301 -9.44 1.33 2.31
C ASN A 301 -8.05 1.51 2.92
N ASP A 302 -7.28 0.47 3.12
CA ASP A 302 -5.89 0.49 3.56
C ASP A 302 -4.87 0.66 2.42
N GLY A 303 -5.33 0.79 1.17
CA GLY A 303 -4.51 1.01 -0.03
C GLY A 303 -4.08 -0.25 -0.76
N ARG A 304 -4.35 -1.44 -0.25
CA ARG A 304 -4.01 -2.70 -0.93
C ARG A 304 -4.80 -2.84 -2.24
N MET A 305 -4.14 -3.26 -3.31
CA MET A 305 -4.78 -3.57 -4.59
C MET A 305 -5.70 -4.79 -4.43
N ILE A 306 -6.90 -4.71 -4.98
CA ILE A 306 -7.84 -5.83 -5.01
C ILE A 306 -7.53 -6.71 -6.22
N SER A 307 -7.47 -8.03 -6.00
CA SER A 307 -7.44 -9.07 -7.04
C SER A 307 -8.51 -10.12 -6.74
N GLY A 308 -8.91 -10.91 -7.75
CA GLY A 308 -9.93 -11.94 -7.60
C GLY A 308 -11.37 -11.45 -7.86
N LEU A 309 -12.33 -12.24 -7.40
CA LEU A 309 -13.77 -12.04 -7.57
C LEU A 309 -14.38 -11.54 -6.27
N HIS A 310 -14.94 -10.33 -6.25
CA HIS A 310 -15.44 -9.71 -5.03
C HIS A 310 -16.78 -9.01 -5.21
N PHE A 311 -17.58 -9.02 -4.14
CA PHE A 311 -18.75 -8.15 -4.00
C PHE A 311 -18.33 -6.84 -3.36
N ILE A 312 -18.43 -5.73 -4.10
CA ILE A 312 -17.95 -4.41 -3.70
C ILE A 312 -19.10 -3.41 -3.72
N LYS A 313 -19.22 -2.66 -2.64
CA LYS A 313 -20.10 -1.48 -2.56
C LYS A 313 -19.26 -0.23 -2.53
N VAL A 314 -19.57 0.70 -3.44
CA VAL A 314 -18.92 2.00 -3.52
C VAL A 314 -19.75 3.03 -2.77
N ASP A 315 -19.20 3.67 -1.75
CA ASP A 315 -19.81 4.85 -1.18
C ASP A 315 -19.54 6.05 -2.12
N LYS A 316 -20.61 6.68 -2.60
CA LYS A 316 -20.51 7.83 -3.51
C LYS A 316 -20.33 9.15 -2.78
N GLN A 317 -20.65 9.23 -1.50
CA GLN A 317 -20.54 10.45 -0.70
C GLN A 317 -19.17 10.57 -0.03
N THR A 318 -18.66 9.48 0.48
CA THR A 318 -17.33 9.41 1.08
C THR A 318 -16.54 8.37 0.28
N PRO A 319 -15.41 8.73 -0.35
CA PRO A 319 -14.62 7.74 -1.10
C PRO A 319 -14.22 6.58 -0.19
N SER A 320 -14.94 5.48 -0.30
CA SER A 320 -14.64 4.23 0.40
C SER A 320 -15.20 3.05 -0.39
N LEU A 321 -14.52 1.92 -0.31
CA LEU A 321 -14.99 0.64 -0.82
C LEU A 321 -15.27 -0.27 0.38
N THR A 322 -16.45 -0.89 0.38
CA THR A 322 -16.73 -2.03 1.25
C THR A 322 -16.64 -3.28 0.41
N VAL A 323 -15.73 -4.18 0.75
CA VAL A 323 -15.54 -5.49 0.13
C VAL A 323 -16.16 -6.51 1.07
N LYS A 324 -16.98 -7.42 0.56
CA LYS A 324 -17.60 -8.48 1.36
C LYS A 324 -16.78 -9.75 1.34
N ASP A 325 -16.88 -10.46 2.47
CA ASP A 325 -16.23 -11.75 2.72
C ASP A 325 -14.70 -11.68 2.55
N ASP A 326 -14.11 -10.59 3.08
CA ASP A 326 -12.73 -10.16 2.92
C ASP A 326 -11.92 -10.33 4.23
N ASP A 327 -12.35 -11.22 5.10
CA ASP A 327 -11.62 -11.51 6.35
C ASP A 327 -10.28 -12.22 6.08
N ASP A 328 -10.17 -12.92 4.93
CA ASP A 328 -8.93 -13.43 4.37
C ASP A 328 -8.72 -12.84 2.97
N ASP A 329 -7.46 -12.63 2.59
CA ASP A 329 -7.08 -12.05 1.28
C ASP A 329 -7.46 -12.91 0.08
N ASP A 330 -7.81 -14.14 0.32
CA ASP A 330 -8.32 -15.06 -0.68
C ASP A 330 -9.85 -14.96 -0.75
N TRP A 331 -10.34 -14.33 -1.83
CA TRP A 331 -11.72 -14.42 -2.25
C TRP A 331 -12.03 -15.89 -2.54
N ASN A 332 -12.52 -16.63 -1.62
CA ASN A 332 -12.86 -18.02 -1.85
C ASN A 332 -14.34 -18.24 -1.68
N PHE A 333 -14.99 -18.39 -2.83
CA PHE A 333 -16.23 -19.16 -2.85
C PHE A 333 -15.80 -20.62 -2.95
N ASP A 334 -16.07 -21.41 -1.93
CA ASP A 334 -15.67 -22.81 -1.88
C ASP A 334 -16.44 -23.64 -2.91
N THR A 335 -17.64 -23.19 -3.29
CA THR A 335 -18.50 -23.87 -4.25
C THR A 335 -19.26 -22.88 -5.16
N GLU A 336 -19.90 -23.40 -6.22
CA GLU A 336 -20.88 -22.63 -7.02
C GLU A 336 -22.02 -22.12 -6.14
N ASP A 337 -22.50 -22.93 -5.21
CA ASP A 337 -23.63 -22.58 -4.35
C ASP A 337 -23.27 -21.46 -3.37
N ASP A 338 -22.06 -21.44 -2.80
CA ASP A 338 -21.57 -20.35 -1.97
C ASP A 338 -21.54 -19.03 -2.76
N PHE A 339 -21.12 -19.06 -4.03
CA PHE A 339 -21.18 -17.88 -4.88
C PHE A 339 -22.62 -17.43 -5.11
N ILE A 340 -23.53 -18.34 -5.42
CA ILE A 340 -24.95 -18.03 -5.68
C ILE A 340 -25.60 -17.46 -4.42
N ASP A 341 -25.39 -18.05 -3.27
CA ASP A 341 -25.91 -17.59 -1.98
C ASP A 341 -25.38 -16.22 -1.63
N SER A 342 -24.07 -16.00 -1.79
CA SER A 342 -23.43 -14.68 -1.61
C SER A 342 -23.98 -13.65 -2.60
N ALA A 343 -24.21 -14.02 -3.85
CA ALA A 343 -24.81 -13.15 -4.86
C ALA A 343 -26.23 -12.72 -4.49
N ILE A 344 -27.05 -13.65 -4.02
CA ILE A 344 -28.41 -13.34 -3.56
C ILE A 344 -28.38 -12.45 -2.31
N LYS A 345 -27.57 -12.79 -1.31
CA LYS A 345 -27.47 -12.04 -0.06
C LYS A 345 -26.96 -10.61 -0.28
N HIS A 346 -25.80 -10.46 -0.92
CA HIS A 346 -25.11 -9.19 -1.01
C HIS A 346 -25.60 -8.31 -2.16
N TYR A 347 -25.70 -8.85 -3.37
CA TYR A 347 -26.17 -8.07 -4.51
C TYR A 347 -27.64 -7.69 -4.36
N VAL A 348 -28.49 -8.65 -4.01
CA VAL A 348 -29.94 -8.48 -3.87
C VAL A 348 -30.30 -7.76 -2.58
N GLY A 349 -29.74 -8.20 -1.46
CA GLY A 349 -30.12 -7.72 -0.12
C GLY A 349 -29.42 -6.42 0.29
N GLU A 350 -28.17 -6.23 -0.06
CA GLU A 350 -27.30 -5.19 0.50
C GLU A 350 -26.80 -4.16 -0.53
N GLY A 351 -27.00 -4.38 -1.83
CA GLY A 351 -26.67 -3.43 -2.90
C GLY A 351 -25.19 -3.40 -3.29
N TYR A 352 -24.52 -4.55 -3.22
CA TYR A 352 -23.17 -4.75 -3.74
C TYR A 352 -23.22 -5.12 -5.22
N ASP A 353 -22.19 -4.75 -5.97
CA ASP A 353 -21.93 -5.26 -7.32
C ASP A 353 -20.74 -6.25 -7.27
N CYS A 354 -20.81 -7.29 -8.11
CA CYS A 354 -19.72 -8.25 -8.25
C CYS A 354 -18.72 -7.76 -9.29
N TYR A 355 -17.43 -7.82 -8.99
CA TYR A 355 -16.33 -7.44 -9.89
C TYR A 355 -15.27 -8.54 -9.91
N TYR A 356 -14.58 -8.66 -11.04
CA TYR A 356 -13.43 -9.56 -11.16
C TYR A 356 -12.18 -8.81 -11.61
N PHE A 357 -11.11 -8.93 -10.82
CA PHE A 357 -9.84 -8.25 -11.02
C PHE A 357 -8.71 -9.20 -11.48
N GLY A 358 -9.07 -10.30 -12.12
CA GLY A 358 -8.13 -11.34 -12.48
C GLY A 358 -7.76 -12.23 -11.29
N SER A 359 -6.82 -13.15 -11.51
CA SER A 359 -6.31 -14.05 -10.46
C SER A 359 -4.91 -13.64 -10.03
N GLY A 360 -4.56 -13.96 -8.79
CA GLY A 360 -3.23 -13.69 -8.24
C GLY A 360 -2.89 -12.19 -8.28
N GLU A 361 -1.77 -11.84 -8.89
CA GLU A 361 -1.24 -10.48 -8.90
C GLU A 361 -1.72 -9.58 -10.05
N ASP A 362 -2.71 -10.01 -10.86
CA ASP A 362 -3.16 -9.21 -12.02
C ASP A 362 -3.82 -7.89 -11.61
N GLY A 363 -4.79 -7.93 -10.71
CA GLY A 363 -5.51 -6.76 -10.19
C GLY A 363 -6.28 -5.93 -11.23
N ALA A 364 -6.14 -6.20 -12.51
CA ALA A 364 -6.81 -5.45 -13.57
C ALA A 364 -8.25 -5.90 -13.74
N MET A 365 -9.21 -4.97 -13.56
CA MET A 365 -10.64 -5.24 -13.70
C MET A 365 -10.98 -5.84 -15.07
N LYS A 366 -11.66 -6.98 -15.06
CA LYS A 366 -12.14 -7.66 -16.26
C LYS A 366 -13.50 -7.12 -16.70
N THR A 367 -13.76 -7.21 -17.98
CA THR A 367 -15.02 -6.83 -18.61
C THR A 367 -15.35 -7.84 -19.70
N ASN A 368 -16.62 -7.94 -20.10
CA ASN A 368 -17.07 -8.89 -21.11
C ASN A 368 -17.11 -10.34 -20.59
N LYS A 369 -17.11 -11.30 -21.50
CA LYS A 369 -17.10 -12.73 -21.17
C LYS A 369 -15.76 -13.12 -20.58
N THR A 370 -15.78 -13.79 -19.42
CA THR A 370 -14.61 -14.24 -18.69
C THR A 370 -14.90 -15.59 -18.07
N ASN A 371 -13.95 -16.51 -18.12
CA ASN A 371 -14.03 -17.78 -17.38
C ASN A 371 -13.33 -17.61 -16.05
N ILE A 372 -14.00 -18.06 -14.99
CA ILE A 372 -13.47 -18.01 -13.61
C ILE A 372 -13.57 -19.42 -13.04
N THR A 373 -12.52 -19.85 -12.39
CA THR A 373 -12.48 -21.15 -11.69
C THR A 373 -12.92 -20.95 -10.25
N ILE A 374 -13.87 -21.76 -9.81
CA ILE A 374 -14.34 -21.86 -8.41
C ILE A 374 -14.29 -23.34 -8.08
N ASP A 375 -13.63 -23.73 -6.99
CA ASP A 375 -13.45 -25.12 -6.55
C ASP A 375 -12.97 -26.07 -7.66
N GLY A 376 -12.06 -25.61 -8.51
CA GLY A 376 -11.55 -26.41 -9.63
C GLY A 376 -12.43 -26.42 -10.89
N ASP A 377 -13.69 -26.01 -10.80
CA ASP A 377 -14.62 -25.94 -11.91
C ASP A 377 -14.61 -24.58 -12.61
N SER A 378 -14.79 -24.59 -13.94
CA SER A 378 -14.76 -23.37 -14.76
C SER A 378 -16.16 -22.86 -15.05
N PHE A 379 -16.45 -21.64 -14.61
CA PHE A 379 -17.72 -20.95 -14.80
C PHE A 379 -17.59 -19.80 -15.80
N ASN A 380 -18.65 -19.59 -16.60
CA ASN A 380 -18.71 -18.49 -17.55
C ASN A 380 -19.34 -17.27 -16.87
N PHE A 381 -18.63 -16.16 -16.89
CA PHE A 381 -19.10 -14.87 -16.37
C PHE A 381 -19.25 -13.85 -17.49
N TYR A 382 -20.11 -12.86 -17.26
CA TYR A 382 -20.21 -11.66 -18.07
C TYR A 382 -20.19 -10.41 -17.19
N PHE A 383 -19.20 -9.55 -17.44
CA PHE A 383 -19.06 -8.24 -16.79
C PHE A 383 -19.33 -7.12 -17.79
N GLU A 384 -20.01 -6.08 -17.34
CA GLU A 384 -20.42 -4.96 -18.20
C GLU A 384 -19.20 -4.28 -18.86
N LYS A 385 -19.31 -4.04 -20.19
CA LYS A 385 -18.20 -3.51 -21.00
C LYS A 385 -17.98 -2.02 -20.83
N SER A 386 -19.06 -1.27 -20.53
CA SER A 386 -19.06 0.19 -20.60
C SER A 386 -20.16 0.80 -19.73
N GLY A 387 -20.24 2.14 -19.70
CA GLY A 387 -21.24 2.87 -18.94
C GLY A 387 -20.88 3.00 -17.45
N SER A 388 -21.87 3.39 -16.65
CA SER A 388 -21.74 3.57 -15.20
C SER A 388 -21.42 2.25 -14.48
N ASN A 389 -21.86 1.13 -15.02
CA ASN A 389 -21.71 -0.19 -14.45
C ASN A 389 -20.53 -0.98 -15.05
N LYS A 390 -19.61 -0.30 -15.75
CA LYS A 390 -18.45 -0.97 -16.36
C LYS A 390 -17.70 -1.81 -15.34
N GLY A 391 -17.58 -3.11 -15.63
CA GLY A 391 -16.92 -4.11 -14.80
C GLY A 391 -17.82 -4.80 -13.78
N ALA A 392 -19.04 -4.31 -13.55
CA ALA A 392 -20.00 -4.98 -12.70
C ALA A 392 -20.53 -6.26 -13.38
N GLY A 393 -20.68 -7.33 -12.61
CA GLY A 393 -21.29 -8.57 -13.05
C GLY A 393 -22.76 -8.36 -13.46
N LEU A 394 -23.11 -8.82 -14.63
CA LEU A 394 -24.47 -8.71 -15.13
C LEU A 394 -25.44 -9.54 -14.26
N THR A 395 -26.56 -8.96 -13.87
CA THR A 395 -27.71 -9.70 -13.35
C THR A 395 -28.92 -9.44 -14.26
N GLY A 396 -29.49 -10.49 -14.78
CA GLY A 396 -30.61 -10.45 -15.72
C GLY A 396 -30.31 -11.18 -17.02
N GLU A 397 -31.03 -10.83 -18.07
CA GLU A 397 -30.98 -11.49 -19.38
C GLU A 397 -30.03 -10.76 -20.34
N LYS A 398 -29.26 -11.55 -21.08
CA LYS A 398 -28.43 -11.08 -22.19
C LYS A 398 -28.19 -12.20 -23.21
N ASP A 399 -28.43 -11.90 -24.47
CA ASP A 399 -28.23 -12.84 -25.58
C ASP A 399 -28.98 -14.19 -25.34
N ASP A 400 -30.25 -14.13 -24.92
CA ASP A 400 -31.11 -15.26 -24.55
C ASP A 400 -30.53 -16.18 -23.44
N LYS A 401 -29.73 -15.61 -22.58
CA LYS A 401 -29.12 -16.28 -21.42
C LYS A 401 -29.28 -15.45 -20.15
N TYR A 402 -29.39 -16.13 -19.04
CA TYR A 402 -29.55 -15.49 -17.73
C TYR A 402 -28.24 -15.51 -16.95
N TYR A 403 -27.96 -14.40 -16.28
CA TYR A 403 -26.79 -14.19 -15.44
C TYR A 403 -27.22 -13.74 -14.04
N LEU A 404 -26.50 -14.19 -13.03
CA LEU A 404 -26.62 -13.75 -11.64
C LEU A 404 -25.26 -13.24 -11.17
N ALA A 405 -25.16 -11.95 -10.83
CA ALA A 405 -23.92 -11.30 -10.43
C ALA A 405 -22.72 -11.60 -11.35
N GLY A 406 -22.99 -11.76 -12.64
CA GLY A 406 -22.01 -12.12 -13.67
C GLY A 406 -22.02 -13.58 -14.07
N MET A 407 -22.30 -14.52 -13.17
CA MET A 407 -22.27 -15.95 -13.45
C MET A 407 -23.42 -16.36 -14.35
N LEU A 408 -23.08 -17.06 -15.45
CA LEU A 408 -24.08 -17.65 -16.36
C LEU A 408 -24.84 -18.75 -15.63
N GLN A 409 -26.17 -18.62 -15.58
CA GLN A 409 -27.04 -19.64 -15.03
C GLN A 409 -27.30 -20.71 -16.09
N LYS A 410 -26.81 -21.93 -15.87
CA LYS A 410 -26.88 -23.06 -16.78
C LYS A 410 -27.02 -24.38 -16.02
N ALA A 411 -27.50 -25.41 -16.69
CA ALA A 411 -27.49 -26.76 -16.13
C ALA A 411 -26.06 -27.29 -16.02
N GLY A 412 -25.77 -28.09 -15.01
CA GLY A 412 -24.57 -28.89 -14.92
C GLY A 412 -24.47 -29.90 -16.07
N SER A 413 -23.28 -30.44 -16.34
CA SER A 413 -23.04 -31.41 -17.40
C SER A 413 -23.89 -32.68 -17.22
N ASP A 414 -24.00 -33.12 -15.98
CA ASP A 414 -24.73 -34.35 -15.63
C ASP A 414 -26.24 -34.13 -15.54
N GLU A 415 -26.68 -32.91 -15.17
CA GLU A 415 -28.09 -32.51 -15.07
C GLU A 415 -28.76 -32.34 -16.43
N LYS A 416 -28.02 -31.98 -17.48
CA LYS A 416 -28.49 -31.68 -18.85
C LYS A 416 -29.50 -30.54 -18.94
N TYR A 417 -30.48 -30.46 -18.05
CA TYR A 417 -31.51 -29.43 -17.93
C TYR A 417 -31.73 -29.08 -16.46
N GLN A 418 -31.99 -27.80 -16.19
CA GLN A 418 -32.21 -27.30 -14.84
C GLN A 418 -33.21 -26.13 -14.88
N VAL A 419 -33.96 -25.95 -13.80
CA VAL A 419 -34.95 -24.87 -13.70
C VAL A 419 -34.34 -23.67 -13.00
N LEU A 420 -34.52 -22.49 -13.60
CA LEU A 420 -34.22 -21.22 -12.95
C LEU A 420 -35.53 -20.57 -12.49
N LYS A 421 -35.57 -20.12 -11.23
CA LYS A 421 -36.66 -19.39 -10.60
C LYS A 421 -36.44 -17.89 -10.71
N LYS A 422 -37.49 -17.16 -11.12
CA LYS A 422 -37.47 -15.70 -11.11
C LYS A 422 -37.49 -15.16 -9.68
N VAL A 423 -36.56 -14.28 -9.35
CA VAL A 423 -36.46 -13.57 -8.07
C VAL A 423 -36.54 -12.07 -8.35
N THR A 424 -37.43 -11.36 -7.65
CA THR A 424 -37.46 -9.89 -7.71
C THR A 424 -36.62 -9.31 -6.59
N LEU A 425 -35.64 -8.52 -6.94
CA LEU A 425 -34.69 -7.90 -6.03
C LEU A 425 -35.32 -6.73 -5.28
N SER A 426 -34.74 -6.35 -4.13
CA SER A 426 -35.18 -5.21 -3.32
C SER A 426 -35.22 -3.87 -4.11
N ASN A 427 -34.36 -3.74 -5.12
CA ASN A 427 -34.27 -2.58 -5.99
C ASN A 427 -35.22 -2.67 -7.21
N GLY A 428 -36.12 -3.69 -7.27
CA GLY A 428 -37.05 -3.93 -8.35
C GLY A 428 -36.46 -4.61 -9.60
N LYS A 429 -35.16 -4.88 -9.64
CA LYS A 429 -34.54 -5.67 -10.72
C LYS A 429 -34.96 -7.14 -10.60
N VAL A 430 -34.89 -7.85 -11.70
CA VAL A 430 -35.21 -9.28 -11.79
C VAL A 430 -33.92 -10.07 -11.93
N ALA A 431 -33.78 -11.10 -11.12
CA ALA A 431 -32.76 -12.12 -11.24
C ALA A 431 -33.40 -13.50 -11.47
N TYR A 432 -32.58 -14.44 -11.90
CA TYR A 432 -32.96 -15.85 -12.02
C TYR A 432 -31.97 -16.68 -11.24
N GLN A 433 -32.49 -17.45 -10.28
CA GLN A 433 -31.72 -18.34 -9.41
C GLN A 433 -31.92 -19.78 -9.83
N LYS A 434 -30.85 -20.54 -9.92
CA LYS A 434 -30.90 -21.98 -10.19
C LYS A 434 -31.56 -22.71 -9.02
N LEU A 435 -32.46 -23.64 -9.33
CA LEU A 435 -32.97 -24.62 -8.36
C LEU A 435 -32.16 -25.90 -8.48
N ASP A 436 -31.91 -26.56 -7.38
CA ASP A 436 -30.96 -27.68 -7.31
C ASP A 436 -31.35 -28.83 -8.25
N ASP A 437 -32.61 -29.24 -8.22
CA ASP A 437 -33.12 -30.39 -8.98
C ASP A 437 -34.61 -30.28 -9.30
N ALA A 438 -35.18 -31.30 -9.94
CA ALA A 438 -36.58 -31.39 -10.21
C ALA A 438 -37.45 -31.51 -8.94
N PRO A 439 -37.10 -32.29 -7.93
CA PRO A 439 -37.72 -32.29 -6.60
C PRO A 439 -37.81 -30.90 -5.96
N ALA A 440 -36.72 -30.11 -5.97
CA ALA A 440 -36.72 -28.74 -5.47
C ALA A 440 -37.69 -27.84 -6.23
N PHE A 441 -37.72 -27.93 -7.56
CA PHE A 441 -38.73 -27.24 -8.39
C PHE A 441 -40.16 -27.63 -8.04
N LEU A 442 -40.45 -28.96 -7.93
CA LEU A 442 -41.78 -29.45 -7.58
C LEU A 442 -42.20 -29.00 -6.16
N ALA A 443 -41.27 -28.97 -5.22
CA ALA A 443 -41.53 -28.46 -3.87
C ALA A 443 -41.87 -26.96 -3.87
N ASP A 444 -41.17 -26.17 -4.70
CA ASP A 444 -41.36 -24.73 -4.81
C ASP A 444 -42.72 -24.39 -5.46
N VAL A 445 -43.19 -25.19 -6.42
CA VAL A 445 -44.50 -25.01 -7.11
C VAL A 445 -45.62 -25.87 -6.53
N LYS A 446 -45.45 -26.44 -5.36
CA LYS A 446 -46.37 -27.41 -4.72
C LYS A 446 -47.83 -27.01 -4.73
N SER A 447 -48.16 -25.73 -4.53
CA SER A 447 -49.54 -25.22 -4.59
C SER A 447 -50.15 -25.27 -5.98
N ASN A 448 -49.34 -25.43 -7.00
CA ASN A 448 -49.73 -25.47 -8.41
C ASN A 448 -49.63 -26.87 -9.04
N THR A 449 -49.29 -27.89 -8.25
CA THR A 449 -49.06 -29.26 -8.72
C THR A 449 -50.26 -30.17 -8.44
N THR A 450 -50.55 -31.06 -9.36
CA THR A 450 -51.56 -32.12 -9.20
C THR A 450 -50.94 -33.44 -9.63
N ASP A 451 -51.05 -34.46 -8.80
CA ASP A 451 -50.64 -35.81 -9.14
C ASP A 451 -51.42 -36.34 -10.32
N ALA A 452 -50.73 -36.54 -11.44
CA ALA A 452 -51.36 -37.03 -12.67
C ALA A 452 -51.64 -38.54 -12.60
N ILE A 453 -50.92 -39.32 -11.80
CA ILE A 453 -51.12 -40.76 -11.62
C ILE A 453 -52.42 -40.99 -10.85
N GLY A 454 -52.76 -40.13 -9.89
CA GLY A 454 -54.01 -40.15 -9.14
C GLY A 454 -55.26 -39.89 -9.94
N THR A 455 -55.15 -39.33 -11.16
CA THR A 455 -56.29 -38.95 -12.04
C THR A 455 -56.48 -39.93 -13.20
N LYS A 456 -56.60 -41.22 -12.94
CA LYS A 456 -56.85 -42.23 -13.99
C LYS A 456 -58.25 -42.03 -14.65
N THR A 457 -58.27 -41.72 -15.93
CA THR A 457 -59.48 -41.71 -16.75
C THR A 457 -59.60 -43.03 -17.45
N GLY A 458 -60.48 -43.93 -16.97
CA GLY A 458 -61.08 -45.10 -17.62
C GLY A 458 -60.30 -46.07 -18.51
N SER A 459 -59.07 -45.80 -18.75
CA SER A 459 -58.08 -46.61 -19.44
C SER A 459 -56.75 -46.45 -18.61
N ASP A 460 -55.91 -47.46 -18.53
CA ASP A 460 -54.63 -47.46 -17.83
C ASP A 460 -53.62 -46.39 -18.34
N LYS A 461 -54.13 -45.28 -18.83
CA LYS A 461 -53.37 -44.18 -19.41
C LYS A 461 -53.46 -42.91 -18.57
N VAL A 462 -52.35 -42.25 -18.38
CA VAL A 462 -52.19 -40.98 -17.69
C VAL A 462 -51.81 -39.93 -18.75
N THR A 463 -52.45 -38.76 -18.66
CA THR A 463 -52.12 -37.62 -19.52
C THR A 463 -51.43 -36.55 -18.67
N VAL A 464 -50.21 -36.17 -19.06
CA VAL A 464 -49.44 -35.12 -18.44
C VAL A 464 -49.28 -33.95 -19.40
N GLY A 465 -49.35 -32.74 -18.86
CA GLY A 465 -49.33 -31.49 -19.63
C GLY A 465 -50.72 -31.10 -20.10
N LYS A 466 -50.95 -29.79 -20.29
CA LYS A 466 -52.23 -29.22 -20.69
C LYS A 466 -52.26 -28.88 -22.18
N THR A 467 -51.32 -28.12 -22.67
CA THR A 467 -51.22 -27.70 -24.07
C THR A 467 -50.20 -28.52 -24.85
N ASN A 468 -49.24 -29.08 -24.18
CA ASN A 468 -48.34 -30.10 -24.68
C ASN A 468 -48.63 -31.42 -23.98
N THR A 469 -49.66 -32.15 -24.43
CA THR A 469 -50.07 -33.39 -23.78
C THR A 469 -49.17 -34.56 -24.16
N VAL A 470 -48.72 -35.28 -23.14
CA VAL A 470 -48.01 -36.57 -23.24
C VAL A 470 -48.91 -37.63 -22.63
N THR A 471 -49.23 -38.69 -23.37
CA THR A 471 -50.03 -39.80 -22.86
C THR A 471 -49.15 -41.03 -22.69
N LYS A 472 -49.11 -41.58 -21.49
CA LYS A 472 -48.32 -42.77 -21.11
C LYS A 472 -49.22 -43.80 -20.42
N LYS A 473 -48.84 -45.07 -20.39
CA LYS A 473 -49.50 -46.03 -19.50
C LYS A 473 -49.10 -45.68 -18.06
N ALA A 474 -50.03 -45.88 -17.12
CA ALA A 474 -49.78 -45.62 -15.71
C ALA A 474 -48.67 -46.50 -15.15
N GLU A 475 -48.56 -47.74 -15.64
CA GLU A 475 -47.52 -48.70 -15.26
C GLU A 475 -46.12 -48.33 -15.73
N ASP A 476 -46.00 -47.46 -16.73
CA ASP A 476 -44.73 -46.96 -17.27
C ASP A 476 -44.25 -45.68 -16.54
N LEU A 477 -44.98 -45.20 -15.54
CA LEU A 477 -44.67 -43.97 -14.83
C LEU A 477 -44.41 -44.22 -13.33
N LYS A 478 -43.26 -43.85 -12.86
CA LYS A 478 -42.90 -43.84 -11.45
C LYS A 478 -43.50 -42.65 -10.70
N GLU A 479 -43.41 -41.48 -11.32
CA GLU A 479 -43.96 -40.21 -10.84
C GLU A 479 -44.51 -39.42 -12.00
N ALA A 480 -45.58 -38.62 -11.80
CA ALA A 480 -46.10 -37.71 -12.80
C ALA A 480 -46.91 -36.59 -12.16
N TYR A 481 -46.58 -35.35 -12.46
CA TYR A 481 -47.21 -34.16 -11.92
C TYR A 481 -47.61 -33.21 -13.04
N ASN A 482 -48.89 -32.79 -13.03
CA ASN A 482 -49.35 -31.66 -13.83
C ASN A 482 -49.15 -30.36 -13.07
N ILE A 483 -48.69 -29.32 -13.75
CA ILE A 483 -48.39 -28.01 -13.18
C ILE A 483 -49.29 -26.99 -13.85
N THR A 484 -49.99 -26.18 -13.05
CA THR A 484 -50.94 -25.17 -13.54
C THR A 484 -50.61 -23.81 -12.92
N GLY A 485 -51.10 -22.72 -13.57
CA GLY A 485 -51.04 -21.37 -13.04
C GLY A 485 -49.69 -20.66 -13.19
N LEU A 486 -48.64 -21.31 -13.69
CA LEU A 486 -47.38 -20.65 -13.99
C LEU A 486 -47.49 -19.72 -15.18
N LYS A 487 -46.83 -18.56 -15.10
CA LYS A 487 -46.73 -17.62 -16.21
C LYS A 487 -45.37 -17.79 -16.91
N ALA A 488 -45.34 -17.41 -18.18
CA ALA A 488 -44.07 -17.38 -18.91
C ALA A 488 -43.05 -16.49 -18.17
N GLY A 489 -41.86 -17.03 -17.92
CA GLY A 489 -40.78 -16.34 -17.22
C GLY A 489 -40.81 -16.41 -15.70
N ASP A 490 -41.83 -17.02 -15.06
CA ASP A 490 -41.77 -17.27 -13.59
C ASP A 490 -40.70 -18.32 -13.26
N TYR A 491 -40.69 -19.36 -14.11
CA TYR A 491 -39.64 -20.40 -14.12
C TYR A 491 -39.20 -20.63 -15.56
N VAL A 492 -37.94 -20.79 -15.79
CA VAL A 492 -37.38 -21.10 -17.11
C VAL A 492 -36.51 -22.35 -17.04
N LEU A 493 -36.63 -23.21 -18.04
CA LEU A 493 -35.78 -24.39 -18.17
C LEU A 493 -34.59 -24.06 -19.04
N VAL A 494 -33.37 -24.33 -18.56
CA VAL A 494 -32.11 -24.09 -19.28
C VAL A 494 -31.34 -25.38 -19.50
N ASN A 495 -30.56 -25.44 -20.57
CA ASN A 495 -29.65 -26.54 -20.85
C ASN A 495 -28.21 -26.25 -20.36
N THR A 496 -27.29 -27.16 -20.66
CA THR A 496 -25.86 -27.05 -20.27
C THR A 496 -25.10 -25.87 -20.89
N SER A 497 -25.65 -25.24 -21.94
CA SER A 497 -25.12 -24.01 -22.55
C SER A 497 -25.79 -22.74 -22.03
N GLY A 498 -26.73 -22.86 -21.08
CA GLY A 498 -27.52 -21.75 -20.55
C GLY A 498 -28.62 -21.29 -21.52
N THR A 499 -28.90 -22.03 -22.60
CA THR A 499 -29.96 -21.67 -23.55
C THR A 499 -31.31 -22.05 -22.97
N VAL A 500 -32.25 -21.11 -22.99
CA VAL A 500 -33.61 -21.31 -22.51
C VAL A 500 -34.37 -22.23 -23.45
N VAL A 501 -35.16 -23.15 -22.89
CA VAL A 501 -36.14 -23.95 -23.62
C VAL A 501 -37.42 -23.13 -23.74
N ASP A 502 -37.53 -22.36 -24.81
CA ASP A 502 -38.62 -21.39 -25.10
C ASP A 502 -39.74 -21.93 -25.99
N LYS A 503 -39.74 -23.23 -26.24
CA LYS A 503 -40.66 -23.89 -27.18
C LYS A 503 -41.28 -25.15 -26.61
N LYS A 504 -42.36 -25.60 -27.28
CA LYS A 504 -43.00 -26.87 -27.01
C LYS A 504 -42.02 -28.02 -27.14
N GLY A 505 -41.84 -28.79 -26.06
CA GLY A 505 -40.91 -29.89 -26.04
C GLY A 505 -41.03 -30.83 -24.85
N LYS A 506 -40.14 -31.80 -24.84
CA LYS A 506 -39.86 -32.68 -23.71
C LYS A 506 -38.37 -32.66 -23.52
N SER A 507 -37.94 -32.39 -22.32
CA SER A 507 -36.51 -32.30 -21.94
C SER A 507 -36.25 -33.22 -20.78
N LYS A 508 -35.44 -34.24 -20.97
CA LYS A 508 -35.03 -35.20 -19.94
C LYS A 508 -33.73 -34.76 -19.30
N ASP A 509 -33.74 -34.60 -17.97
CA ASP A 509 -32.56 -34.26 -17.21
C ASP A 509 -31.64 -35.47 -16.93
N GLY A 510 -30.64 -35.29 -16.09
CA GLY A 510 -29.70 -36.35 -15.70
C GLY A 510 -30.30 -37.37 -14.76
N ASP A 511 -31.27 -36.98 -13.94
CA ASP A 511 -31.95 -37.79 -12.93
C ASP A 511 -33.26 -38.44 -13.42
N ASP A 512 -33.40 -38.55 -14.75
CA ASP A 512 -34.50 -39.17 -15.42
C ASP A 512 -35.84 -38.39 -15.37
N TYR A 513 -35.89 -37.18 -14.81
CA TYR A 513 -37.07 -36.33 -14.87
C TYR A 513 -37.26 -35.74 -16.27
N VAL A 514 -38.46 -35.79 -16.75
CA VAL A 514 -38.83 -35.23 -18.06
C VAL A 514 -39.72 -34.02 -17.85
N TYR A 515 -39.21 -32.85 -18.20
CA TYR A 515 -39.98 -31.60 -18.21
C TYR A 515 -40.78 -31.47 -19.52
N VAL A 516 -42.04 -31.18 -19.39
CA VAL A 516 -42.94 -30.94 -20.54
C VAL A 516 -43.23 -29.43 -20.63
N THR A 517 -42.79 -28.82 -21.73
CA THR A 517 -42.97 -27.38 -21.94
C THR A 517 -44.00 -27.11 -23.04
N ASN A 518 -44.76 -26.03 -22.91
CA ASN A 518 -45.69 -25.54 -23.94
C ASN A 518 -44.97 -24.66 -24.99
N LYS A 519 -45.74 -24.04 -25.91
CA LYS A 519 -45.24 -23.20 -27.00
C LYS A 519 -44.49 -21.93 -26.51
N SER A 520 -44.72 -21.52 -25.28
CA SER A 520 -44.11 -20.35 -24.65
C SER A 520 -43.04 -20.73 -23.63
N GLY A 521 -42.54 -21.97 -23.63
CA GLY A 521 -41.52 -22.47 -22.69
C GLY A 521 -42.03 -22.70 -21.26
N VAL A 522 -43.31 -22.52 -20.96
CA VAL A 522 -43.87 -22.76 -19.62
C VAL A 522 -43.88 -24.25 -19.33
N ILE A 523 -43.32 -24.64 -18.17
CA ILE A 523 -43.32 -26.04 -17.70
C ILE A 523 -44.74 -26.39 -17.26
N GLU A 524 -45.37 -27.35 -17.94
CA GLU A 524 -46.74 -27.79 -17.68
C GLU A 524 -46.84 -29.14 -16.98
N ALA A 525 -45.77 -29.91 -16.99
CA ALA A 525 -45.71 -31.17 -16.28
C ALA A 525 -44.25 -31.62 -16.08
N VAL A 526 -44.06 -32.47 -15.07
CA VAL A 526 -42.84 -33.22 -14.84
C VAL A 526 -43.21 -34.68 -14.61
N TYR A 527 -42.50 -35.61 -15.18
CA TYR A 527 -42.70 -37.04 -14.94
C TYR A 527 -41.40 -37.84 -14.97
N VAL A 528 -41.40 -39.00 -14.32
CA VAL A 528 -40.32 -39.99 -14.35
C VAL A 528 -40.87 -41.30 -14.92
N GLU A 529 -40.16 -41.89 -15.88
CA GLU A 529 -40.49 -43.21 -16.45
C GLU A 529 -39.80 -44.30 -15.61
N ASP A 530 -40.50 -45.48 -15.41
CA ASP A 530 -39.91 -46.66 -14.79
C ASP A 530 -38.79 -47.26 -15.64
#